data_51a7bee34ddda2c3bc31c7ab2fd7c5cc
#
_entry.id   51a7bee34ddda2c3bc31c7ab2fd7c5cc
#
_cell.length_a   1.000
_cell.length_b   1.000
_cell.length_c   1.000
_cell.angle_alpha   90.00
_cell.angle_beta   90.00
_cell.angle_gamma   90.00
#
_symmetry.space_group_name_H-M   'P 1'
#
loop_
_entity.id
_entity.type
_entity.pdbx_description
1 polymer ?
#
loop_
_entity_poly.entity_id
_entity_poly.type
_entity_poly.pdbx_seq_one_letter_code
_entity_poly.pdbx_strand_id
1 'polypeptide(L)'
;MSGLIGKKIGMTSLFDENGKNIPCTVIEAGPCVVTQVRTKEVDGYEALQLGFDDKTEKHATKADLGHFKKAGTSAKKKVVEFQGFESDFKLGDNVTVEVFSEGEFVDVQGVSKGKGFQGVVKRHGFGGVGQATHGQHNRLRAPGSVGASSYPSRVFKGMRMAGRMGGDNVKVQNLRVLKVVAEKNLLVVKGAVPGCKNSYVIIQK
;
A
#
# COMPACT_ATOMS: atom_id res chain seq x y z
N MET A 1 -12.12 -5.75 9.43
CA MET A 1 -11.42 -6.20 8.21
C MET A 1 -10.14 -6.90 8.63
N SER A 2 -10.12 -8.22 8.53
CA SER A 2 -8.93 -9.03 8.75
C SER A 2 -7.91 -8.77 7.62
N GLY A 3 -6.64 -8.94 7.90
CA GLY A 3 -5.62 -8.70 6.90
C GLY A 3 -4.23 -9.09 7.34
N LEU A 4 -3.27 -8.98 6.42
CA LEU A 4 -1.86 -9.25 6.65
C LEU A 4 -0.97 -8.13 6.10
N ILE A 5 0.23 -8.07 6.64
CA ILE A 5 1.31 -7.27 6.08
C ILE A 5 2.10 -8.16 5.12
N GLY A 6 2.37 -7.64 3.93
CA GLY A 6 3.17 -8.35 2.95
C GLY A 6 4.24 -7.47 2.30
N LYS A 7 5.05 -8.09 1.47
CA LYS A 7 6.12 -7.47 0.71
C LYS A 7 5.95 -7.81 -0.77
N LYS A 8 5.90 -6.80 -1.61
CA LYS A 8 5.74 -6.98 -3.05
C LYS A 8 7.02 -7.58 -3.65
N ILE A 9 6.96 -8.80 -4.14
CA ILE A 9 8.11 -9.45 -4.81
C ILE A 9 8.24 -8.94 -6.25
N GLY A 10 7.14 -8.95 -7.01
CA GLY A 10 7.15 -8.54 -8.40
C GLY A 10 5.85 -8.82 -9.12
N MET A 11 5.87 -8.65 -10.42
CA MET A 11 4.75 -9.01 -11.29
C MET A 11 5.15 -10.14 -12.23
N THR A 12 4.18 -10.99 -12.50
CA THR A 12 4.27 -12.09 -13.47
C THR A 12 2.93 -12.24 -14.19
N SER A 13 2.80 -13.27 -15.00
CA SER A 13 1.52 -13.64 -15.61
C SER A 13 1.22 -15.10 -15.34
N LEU A 14 -0.05 -15.41 -15.20
CA LEU A 14 -0.59 -16.76 -15.13
C LEU A 14 -1.55 -16.97 -16.29
N PHE A 15 -1.64 -18.19 -16.78
CA PHE A 15 -2.62 -18.56 -17.79
C PHE A 15 -3.83 -19.20 -17.12
N ASP A 16 -4.99 -18.78 -17.54
CA ASP A 16 -6.28 -19.35 -17.16
C ASP A 16 -6.49 -20.69 -17.89
N GLU A 17 -7.46 -21.48 -17.47
CA GLU A 17 -7.88 -22.73 -18.10
C GLU A 17 -8.21 -22.57 -19.60
N ASN A 18 -8.69 -21.38 -19.97
CA ASN A 18 -8.98 -21.00 -21.35
C ASN A 18 -7.75 -20.47 -22.13
N GLY A 19 -6.53 -20.58 -21.58
CA GLY A 19 -5.31 -20.07 -22.20
C GLY A 19 -5.17 -18.54 -22.17
N LYS A 20 -6.05 -17.82 -21.46
CA LYS A 20 -5.99 -16.37 -21.36
C LYS A 20 -4.90 -15.93 -20.37
N ASN A 21 -4.03 -15.04 -20.83
CA ASN A 21 -2.97 -14.46 -19.99
C ASN A 21 -3.56 -13.47 -18.97
N ILE A 22 -3.33 -13.73 -17.67
CA ILE A 22 -3.75 -12.89 -16.55
C ILE A 22 -2.52 -12.26 -15.90
N PRO A 23 -2.32 -10.93 -16.01
CA PRO A 23 -1.26 -10.27 -15.29
C PRO A 23 -1.53 -10.31 -13.79
N CYS A 24 -0.51 -10.63 -12.99
CA CYS A 24 -0.64 -10.77 -11.56
C CYS A 24 0.58 -10.23 -10.81
N THR A 25 0.38 -9.92 -9.54
CA THR A 25 1.45 -9.52 -8.62
C THR A 25 1.64 -10.61 -7.57
N VAL A 26 2.89 -10.97 -7.33
CA VAL A 26 3.28 -11.89 -6.26
C VAL A 26 3.67 -11.07 -5.03
N ILE A 27 3.05 -11.40 -3.90
CA ILE A 27 3.27 -10.77 -2.60
C ILE A 27 3.68 -11.85 -1.61
N GLU A 28 4.75 -11.64 -0.90
CA GLU A 28 5.13 -12.42 0.29
C GLU A 28 4.29 -11.91 1.45
N ALA A 29 3.28 -12.66 1.89
CA ALA A 29 2.30 -12.27 2.89
C ALA A 29 2.48 -13.08 4.17
N GLY A 30 3.16 -12.51 5.15
CA GLY A 30 3.47 -13.19 6.40
C GLY A 30 4.74 -14.08 6.35
N PRO A 31 5.02 -14.87 7.41
CA PRO A 31 4.23 -14.91 8.65
C PRO A 31 4.26 -13.59 9.41
N CYS A 32 3.12 -13.16 9.90
CA CYS A 32 2.99 -11.98 10.76
C CYS A 32 2.81 -12.43 12.20
N VAL A 33 3.54 -11.83 13.13
CA VAL A 33 3.44 -12.16 14.56
C VAL A 33 2.49 -11.19 15.25
N VAL A 34 1.60 -11.68 16.11
CA VAL A 34 0.74 -10.85 16.95
C VAL A 34 1.59 -10.21 18.05
N THR A 35 1.81 -8.91 17.94
CA THR A 35 2.63 -8.12 18.86
C THR A 35 1.83 -7.48 19.98
N GLN A 36 0.54 -7.29 19.79
CA GLN A 36 -0.39 -6.79 20.81
C GLN A 36 -1.84 -7.15 20.45
N VAL A 37 -2.63 -7.47 21.45
CA VAL A 37 -4.08 -7.62 21.35
C VAL A 37 -4.72 -6.41 22.02
N ARG A 38 -5.57 -5.69 21.29
CA ARG A 38 -6.35 -4.56 21.80
C ARG A 38 -7.73 -5.05 22.20
N THR A 39 -8.21 -4.62 23.37
CA THR A 39 -9.51 -5.00 23.91
C THR A 39 -10.36 -3.76 24.18
N LYS A 40 -11.68 -3.91 24.12
CA LYS A 40 -12.62 -2.80 24.38
C LYS A 40 -12.48 -2.24 25.80
N GLU A 41 -12.17 -3.10 26.77
CA GLU A 41 -12.10 -2.70 28.18
C GLU A 41 -10.92 -1.76 28.47
N VAL A 42 -9.77 -1.99 27.85
CA VAL A 42 -8.54 -1.25 28.10
C VAL A 42 -8.30 -0.16 27.05
N ASP A 43 -8.52 -0.50 25.77
CA ASP A 43 -8.14 0.38 24.64
C ASP A 43 -9.35 1.10 24.01
N GLY A 44 -10.58 0.69 24.35
CA GLY A 44 -11.82 1.24 23.80
C GLY A 44 -12.23 0.65 22.44
N TYR A 45 -11.40 -0.20 21.85
CA TYR A 45 -11.66 -0.89 20.57
C TYR A 45 -10.95 -2.24 20.52
N GLU A 46 -11.41 -3.12 19.63
CA GLU A 46 -10.80 -4.43 19.39
C GLU A 46 -9.94 -4.41 18.15
N ALA A 47 -8.67 -4.80 18.25
CA ALA A 47 -7.75 -4.95 17.15
C ALA A 47 -6.61 -5.90 17.48
N LEU A 48 -6.04 -6.52 16.45
CA LEU A 48 -4.79 -7.25 16.53
C LEU A 48 -3.67 -6.42 15.89
N GLN A 49 -2.63 -6.17 16.65
CA GLN A 49 -1.43 -5.56 16.11
C GLN A 49 -0.51 -6.65 15.57
N LEU A 50 -0.21 -6.63 14.28
CA LEU A 50 0.65 -7.57 13.59
C LEU A 50 2.00 -6.94 13.26
N GLY A 51 3.07 -7.69 13.50
CA GLY A 51 4.45 -7.34 13.15
C GLY A 51 4.99 -8.20 12.01
N PHE A 52 5.67 -7.60 11.05
CA PHE A 52 6.24 -8.26 9.89
C PHE A 52 7.68 -7.82 9.61
N ASP A 53 8.50 -8.74 9.11
CA ASP A 53 9.91 -8.58 8.76
C ASP A 53 10.81 -8.19 9.95
N ASP A 54 11.86 -8.94 10.18
CA ASP A 54 12.74 -8.77 11.33
C ASP A 54 13.63 -7.52 11.19
N LYS A 55 13.73 -6.78 12.28
CA LYS A 55 14.58 -5.60 12.41
C LYS A 55 15.82 -5.98 13.23
N THR A 56 16.99 -5.66 12.74
CA THR A 56 18.25 -5.87 13.48
C THR A 56 18.22 -5.06 14.76
N GLU A 57 18.62 -5.63 15.87
CA GLU A 57 18.62 -4.99 17.20
C GLU A 57 19.36 -3.65 17.22
N LYS A 58 20.45 -3.49 16.45
CA LYS A 58 21.17 -2.23 16.31
C LYS A 58 20.31 -1.05 15.85
N HIS A 59 19.22 -1.32 15.13
CA HIS A 59 18.30 -0.32 14.61
C HIS A 59 17.01 -0.19 15.44
N ALA A 60 16.83 -1.05 16.45
CA ALA A 60 15.68 -1.01 17.34
C ALA A 60 15.94 -0.07 18.53
N THR A 61 14.94 0.70 18.91
CA THR A 61 14.99 1.50 20.13
C THR A 61 14.76 0.62 21.37
N LYS A 62 15.18 1.06 22.55
CA LYS A 62 14.93 0.33 23.80
C LYS A 62 13.43 0.13 24.04
N ALA A 63 12.59 1.10 23.63
CA ALA A 63 11.14 1.02 23.72
C ALA A 63 10.58 -0.08 22.80
N ASP A 64 11.06 -0.14 21.53
CA ASP A 64 10.68 -1.20 20.58
C ASP A 64 11.05 -2.57 21.15
N LEU A 65 12.29 -2.74 21.62
CA LEU A 65 12.74 -4.02 22.20
C LEU A 65 11.86 -4.45 23.40
N GLY A 66 11.49 -3.50 24.28
CA GLY A 66 10.59 -3.79 25.40
C GLY A 66 9.19 -4.22 24.95
N HIS A 67 8.66 -3.60 23.87
CA HIS A 67 7.37 -3.95 23.30
C HIS A 67 7.37 -5.36 22.72
N PHE A 68 8.33 -5.68 21.84
CA PHE A 68 8.41 -7.00 21.20
C PHE A 68 8.81 -8.12 22.16
N LYS A 69 9.59 -7.81 23.21
CA LYS A 69 9.92 -8.77 24.28
C LYS A 69 8.67 -9.27 25.01
N LYS A 70 7.66 -8.41 25.21
CA LYS A 70 6.37 -8.83 25.80
C LYS A 70 5.65 -9.86 24.94
N ALA A 71 5.78 -9.74 23.61
CA ALA A 71 5.22 -10.69 22.65
C ALA A 71 6.11 -11.93 22.39
N GLY A 72 7.28 -12.04 23.05
CA GLY A 72 8.22 -13.15 22.88
C GLY A 72 8.86 -13.20 21.48
N THR A 73 8.92 -12.07 20.77
CA THR A 73 9.43 -12.00 19.39
C THR A 73 10.54 -10.98 19.22
N SER A 74 11.32 -11.13 18.14
CA SER A 74 12.30 -10.13 17.68
C SER A 74 11.63 -8.82 17.26
N ALA A 75 12.39 -7.72 17.27
CA ALA A 75 11.87 -6.46 16.77
C ALA A 75 11.46 -6.57 15.29
N LYS A 76 10.30 -6.01 14.91
CA LYS A 76 9.75 -6.04 13.56
C LYS A 76 9.88 -4.68 12.87
N LYS A 77 10.08 -4.69 11.54
CA LYS A 77 10.22 -3.46 10.75
C LYS A 77 8.90 -2.78 10.48
N LYS A 78 7.84 -3.53 10.25
CA LYS A 78 6.51 -3.02 9.95
C LYS A 78 5.51 -3.56 10.94
N VAL A 79 4.76 -2.65 11.55
CA VAL A 79 3.70 -2.97 12.51
C VAL A 79 2.43 -2.26 12.05
N VAL A 80 1.32 -2.97 12.03
CA VAL A 80 -0.01 -2.45 11.63
C VAL A 80 -1.08 -3.12 12.47
N GLU A 81 -2.12 -2.37 12.79
CA GLU A 81 -3.31 -2.88 13.48
C GLU A 81 -4.39 -3.26 12.47
N PHE A 82 -5.02 -4.38 12.73
CA PHE A 82 -6.15 -4.89 11.95
C PHE A 82 -7.32 -5.17 12.90
N GLN A 83 -8.52 -4.85 12.44
CA GLN A 83 -9.78 -5.13 13.14
C GLN A 83 -10.51 -6.28 12.45
N GLY A 84 -11.42 -6.96 13.18
CA GLY A 84 -12.34 -7.93 12.60
C GLY A 84 -11.71 -9.27 12.23
N PHE A 85 -10.77 -9.75 13.01
CA PHE A 85 -10.40 -11.17 13.00
C PHE A 85 -11.49 -11.97 13.72
N GLU A 86 -11.92 -13.07 13.10
CA GLU A 86 -12.92 -13.99 13.67
C GLU A 86 -12.31 -14.99 14.65
N SER A 87 -10.99 -15.18 14.60
CA SER A 87 -10.26 -16.13 15.46
C SER A 87 -9.62 -15.42 16.63
N ASP A 88 -9.66 -16.09 17.81
CA ASP A 88 -9.00 -15.62 19.02
C ASP A 88 -7.50 -15.86 18.99
N PHE A 89 -6.78 -14.94 18.36
CA PHE A 89 -5.32 -14.95 18.35
C PHE A 89 -4.76 -14.43 19.67
N LYS A 90 -3.75 -15.14 20.19
CA LYS A 90 -3.01 -14.75 21.39
C LYS A 90 -1.74 -13.98 21.04
N LEU A 91 -1.22 -13.30 22.05
CA LEU A 91 0.06 -12.60 21.94
C LEU A 91 1.17 -13.60 21.56
N GLY A 92 1.94 -13.31 20.53
CA GLY A 92 3.01 -14.16 20.02
C GLY A 92 2.60 -15.17 18.95
N ASP A 93 1.30 -15.34 18.67
CA ASP A 93 0.85 -16.23 17.60
C ASP A 93 1.27 -15.74 16.22
N ASN A 94 1.45 -16.69 15.30
CA ASN A 94 1.76 -16.39 13.90
C ASN A 94 0.49 -16.45 13.06
N VAL A 95 0.28 -15.40 12.28
CA VAL A 95 -0.79 -15.32 11.27
C VAL A 95 -0.17 -15.53 9.91
N THR A 96 -0.58 -16.57 9.19
CA THR A 96 -0.05 -16.98 7.88
C THR A 96 -0.97 -16.55 6.75
N VAL A 97 -0.54 -16.77 5.52
CA VAL A 97 -1.30 -16.47 4.30
C VAL A 97 -2.62 -17.25 4.18
N GLU A 98 -2.80 -18.31 4.98
CA GLU A 98 -4.00 -19.16 5.00
C GLU A 98 -5.30 -18.43 5.40
N VAL A 99 -5.18 -17.21 5.93
CA VAL A 99 -6.34 -16.32 6.17
C VAL A 99 -7.07 -15.98 4.86
N PHE A 100 -6.39 -16.06 3.71
CA PHE A 100 -6.96 -15.77 2.40
C PHE A 100 -7.28 -17.03 1.62
N SER A 101 -8.39 -17.02 0.90
CA SER A 101 -8.82 -18.12 0.03
C SER A 101 -8.67 -17.75 -1.45
N GLU A 102 -8.42 -18.75 -2.31
CA GLU A 102 -8.38 -18.53 -3.75
C GLU A 102 -9.76 -18.08 -4.27
N GLY A 103 -9.77 -17.12 -5.18
CA GLY A 103 -10.99 -16.54 -5.73
C GLY A 103 -11.57 -15.37 -4.91
N GLU A 104 -11.12 -15.16 -3.69
CA GLU A 104 -11.54 -14.08 -2.81
C GLU A 104 -11.09 -12.70 -3.33
N PHE A 105 -11.81 -11.65 -2.94
CA PHE A 105 -11.45 -10.27 -3.26
C PHE A 105 -10.76 -9.62 -2.06
N VAL A 106 -9.65 -8.95 -2.33
CA VAL A 106 -8.85 -8.26 -1.32
C VAL A 106 -8.55 -6.83 -1.75
N ASP A 107 -8.39 -5.98 -0.76
CA ASP A 107 -7.92 -4.60 -0.91
C ASP A 107 -6.44 -4.55 -0.56
N VAL A 108 -5.63 -3.93 -1.42
CA VAL A 108 -4.19 -3.79 -1.18
C VAL A 108 -3.79 -2.33 -1.09
N GLN A 109 -3.30 -1.94 0.07
CA GLN A 109 -2.78 -0.60 0.33
C GLN A 109 -1.25 -0.61 0.33
N GLY A 110 -0.66 0.39 -0.31
CA GLY A 110 0.79 0.57 -0.34
C GLY A 110 1.18 2.00 -0.69
N VAL A 111 2.46 2.28 -0.58
CA VAL A 111 3.02 3.58 -0.96
C VAL A 111 3.36 3.57 -2.44
N SER A 112 2.77 4.47 -3.20
CA SER A 112 3.02 4.59 -4.64
C SER A 112 4.46 5.01 -4.94
N LYS A 113 4.96 4.68 -6.14
CA LYS A 113 6.31 5.07 -6.56
C LYS A 113 6.44 6.60 -6.58
N GLY A 114 7.42 7.13 -5.86
CA GLY A 114 7.75 8.55 -5.92
C GLY A 114 8.26 8.96 -7.30
N LYS A 115 7.82 10.10 -7.80
CA LYS A 115 8.21 10.67 -9.11
C LYS A 115 8.87 12.04 -8.97
N GLY A 116 9.12 12.48 -7.72
CA GLY A 116 9.67 13.80 -7.42
C GLY A 116 8.70 14.94 -7.76
N PHE A 117 9.24 16.13 -7.99
CA PHE A 117 8.46 17.28 -8.40
C PHE A 117 8.09 17.16 -9.88
N GLN A 118 6.80 17.24 -10.20
CA GLN A 118 6.28 17.10 -11.56
C GLN A 118 5.42 18.31 -11.93
N GLY A 119 5.50 18.68 -13.23
CA GLY A 119 4.63 19.67 -13.84
C GLY A 119 3.20 19.15 -13.99
N VAL A 120 2.28 20.08 -14.25
CA VAL A 120 0.83 19.82 -14.33
C VAL A 120 0.44 18.81 -15.40
N VAL A 121 1.18 18.73 -16.49
CA VAL A 121 0.92 17.77 -17.59
C VAL A 121 1.06 16.34 -17.09
N LYS A 122 2.15 16.02 -16.40
CA LYS A 122 2.38 14.67 -15.86
C LYS A 122 1.58 14.41 -14.59
N ARG A 123 1.45 15.40 -13.71
CA ARG A 123 0.81 15.26 -12.40
C ARG A 123 -0.70 15.16 -12.50
N HIS A 124 -1.31 15.97 -13.38
CA HIS A 124 -2.77 16.11 -13.47
C HIS A 124 -3.34 15.77 -14.85
N GLY A 125 -2.50 15.39 -15.82
CA GLY A 125 -2.95 15.06 -17.17
C GLY A 125 -3.39 16.27 -18.00
N PHE A 126 -2.89 17.45 -17.71
CA PHE A 126 -3.20 18.64 -18.51
C PHE A 126 -2.66 18.51 -19.93
N GLY A 127 -3.43 18.94 -20.92
CA GLY A 127 -3.03 18.89 -22.33
C GLY A 127 -1.90 19.87 -22.70
N GLY A 128 -1.69 20.91 -21.89
CA GLY A 128 -0.82 22.03 -22.27
C GLY A 128 -1.49 22.92 -23.32
N VAL A 129 -0.70 23.64 -24.12
CA VAL A 129 -1.19 24.61 -25.09
C VAL A 129 -1.07 24.10 -26.55
N GLY A 130 -0.81 22.79 -26.74
CA GLY A 130 -0.59 22.21 -28.06
C GLY A 130 0.82 22.48 -28.62
N GLN A 131 1.02 22.15 -29.89
CA GLN A 131 2.31 22.37 -30.55
C GLN A 131 2.55 23.86 -30.87
N ALA A 132 3.82 24.24 -31.03
CA ALA A 132 4.22 25.58 -31.33
C ALA A 132 3.54 26.04 -32.63
N THR A 133 2.74 27.08 -32.54
CA THR A 133 2.27 27.88 -33.63
C THR A 133 3.01 29.22 -33.60
N HIS A 134 2.80 30.08 -34.61
CA HIS A 134 3.47 31.39 -34.72
C HIS A 134 3.59 32.13 -33.36
N GLY A 135 4.83 32.29 -32.85
CA GLY A 135 5.13 32.99 -31.60
C GLY A 135 4.92 32.21 -30.28
N GLN A 136 4.46 30.97 -30.32
CA GLN A 136 4.16 30.20 -29.11
C GLN A 136 5.22 29.14 -28.81
N HIS A 137 6.24 29.48 -28.04
CA HIS A 137 7.37 28.57 -27.74
C HIS A 137 7.49 28.20 -26.28
N ASN A 138 7.16 29.08 -25.33
CA ASN A 138 7.52 28.92 -23.92
C ASN A 138 6.39 28.41 -23.00
N ARG A 139 5.20 28.10 -23.53
CA ARG A 139 4.00 27.73 -22.73
C ARG A 139 3.47 26.34 -22.98
N LEU A 140 4.23 25.48 -23.66
CA LEU A 140 3.79 24.15 -24.09
C LEU A 140 3.29 23.26 -22.91
N ARG A 141 3.87 23.41 -21.75
CA ARG A 141 3.55 22.59 -20.57
C ARG A 141 3.07 23.43 -19.39
N ALA A 142 2.52 24.61 -19.65
CA ALA A 142 2.00 25.51 -18.64
C ALA A 142 0.62 25.03 -18.12
N PRO A 143 0.23 25.39 -16.89
CA PRO A 143 -1.08 25.05 -16.32
C PRO A 143 -2.24 25.81 -16.99
N GLY A 144 -1.98 26.92 -17.68
CA GLY A 144 -3.01 27.82 -18.19
C GLY A 144 -3.50 28.80 -17.13
N SER A 145 -4.74 29.27 -17.26
CA SER A 145 -5.33 30.18 -16.28
C SER A 145 -5.51 29.51 -14.93
N VAL A 146 -5.20 30.23 -13.85
CA VAL A 146 -5.33 29.78 -12.47
C VAL A 146 -6.53 30.41 -11.73
N GLY A 147 -7.34 31.20 -12.42
CA GLY A 147 -8.53 31.84 -11.89
C GLY A 147 -8.98 33.07 -12.67
N ALA A 148 -10.02 33.74 -12.17
CA ALA A 148 -10.50 35.01 -12.69
C ALA A 148 -9.60 36.17 -12.20
N SER A 149 -9.58 37.27 -12.93
CA SER A 149 -8.70 38.43 -12.68
C SER A 149 -9.01 39.16 -11.36
N SER A 150 -9.83 40.23 -11.46
CA SER A 150 -10.05 41.16 -10.35
C SER A 150 -10.91 40.59 -9.19
N TYR A 151 -11.77 39.63 -9.47
CA TYR A 151 -12.58 38.96 -8.45
C TYR A 151 -12.47 37.44 -8.64
N PRO A 152 -12.16 36.68 -7.61
CA PRO A 152 -12.02 37.01 -6.17
C PRO A 152 -10.61 37.47 -5.76
N SER A 153 -9.74 37.86 -6.69
CA SER A 153 -8.35 38.33 -6.47
C SER A 153 -7.44 37.34 -5.71
N ARG A 154 -7.73 36.05 -5.85
CA ARG A 154 -6.95 34.96 -5.22
C ARG A 154 -7.04 33.68 -6.03
N VAL A 155 -6.07 32.80 -5.84
CA VAL A 155 -6.13 31.42 -6.31
C VAL A 155 -6.76 30.56 -5.21
N PHE A 156 -7.76 29.78 -5.56
CA PHE A 156 -8.45 28.91 -4.59
C PHE A 156 -7.54 27.76 -4.12
N LYS A 157 -7.76 27.33 -2.86
CA LYS A 157 -7.10 26.12 -2.35
C LYS A 157 -7.52 24.90 -3.19
N GLY A 158 -6.59 23.94 -3.35
CA GLY A 158 -6.86 22.74 -4.13
C GLY A 158 -6.69 22.88 -5.63
N MET A 159 -6.30 24.05 -6.13
CA MET A 159 -5.97 24.23 -7.55
C MET A 159 -4.87 23.25 -8.00
N ARG A 160 -5.10 22.61 -9.14
CA ARG A 160 -4.17 21.62 -9.71
C ARG A 160 -2.91 22.27 -10.25
N MET A 161 -1.86 22.32 -9.46
CA MET A 161 -0.57 22.90 -9.78
C MET A 161 0.54 21.87 -9.79
N ALA A 162 1.71 22.26 -10.29
CA ALA A 162 2.93 21.48 -10.18
C ALA A 162 3.27 21.19 -8.72
N GLY A 163 3.95 20.08 -8.45
CA GLY A 163 4.34 19.68 -7.11
C GLY A 163 4.79 18.24 -7.04
N ARG A 164 4.98 17.75 -5.82
CA ARG A 164 5.36 16.35 -5.56
C ARG A 164 4.29 15.40 -6.11
N MET A 165 4.74 14.37 -6.81
CA MET A 165 3.89 13.30 -7.34
C MET A 165 4.39 11.95 -6.84
N GLY A 166 3.48 11.12 -6.38
CA GLY A 166 3.79 9.81 -5.83
C GLY A 166 4.41 9.87 -4.43
N GLY A 167 4.72 8.70 -3.86
CA GLY A 167 5.08 8.59 -2.45
C GLY A 167 3.88 8.74 -1.52
N ASP A 168 2.67 8.60 -2.06
CA ASP A 168 1.40 8.70 -1.35
C ASP A 168 0.86 7.31 -1.05
N ASN A 169 0.11 7.16 0.04
CA ASN A 169 -0.64 5.94 0.34
C ASN A 169 -1.78 5.79 -0.68
N VAL A 170 -1.78 4.67 -1.37
CA VAL A 170 -2.80 4.32 -2.37
C VAL A 170 -3.38 2.96 -2.02
N LYS A 171 -4.70 2.85 -2.04
CA LYS A 171 -5.43 1.61 -1.85
C LYS A 171 -6.05 1.19 -3.18
N VAL A 172 -5.69 -0.01 -3.65
CA VAL A 172 -6.32 -0.65 -4.80
C VAL A 172 -7.31 -1.66 -4.26
N GLN A 173 -8.56 -1.47 -4.61
CA GLN A 173 -9.68 -2.26 -4.10
C GLN A 173 -10.03 -3.41 -5.05
N ASN A 174 -10.68 -4.44 -4.49
CA ASN A 174 -11.28 -5.55 -5.24
C ASN A 174 -10.30 -6.30 -6.15
N LEU A 175 -9.10 -6.57 -5.66
CA LEU A 175 -8.15 -7.44 -6.35
C LEU A 175 -8.49 -8.90 -6.05
N ARG A 176 -8.70 -9.70 -7.11
CA ARG A 176 -8.99 -11.13 -6.95
C ARG A 176 -7.72 -11.89 -6.61
N VAL A 177 -7.79 -12.74 -5.59
CA VAL A 177 -6.75 -13.71 -5.24
C VAL A 177 -6.78 -14.83 -6.29
N LEU A 178 -5.67 -15.05 -6.99
CA LEU A 178 -5.54 -16.08 -8.01
C LEU A 178 -5.00 -17.38 -7.44
N LYS A 179 -4.01 -17.28 -6.54
CA LYS A 179 -3.38 -18.46 -5.95
C LYS A 179 -2.82 -18.12 -4.57
N VAL A 180 -2.91 -19.07 -3.65
CA VAL A 180 -2.31 -19.03 -2.31
C VAL A 180 -1.30 -20.17 -2.21
N VAL A 181 -0.03 -19.86 -1.88
CA VAL A 181 1.04 -20.85 -1.70
C VAL A 181 1.49 -20.79 -0.23
N ALA A 182 0.85 -21.60 0.62
CA ALA A 182 1.07 -21.58 2.07
C ALA A 182 2.52 -21.93 2.45
N GLU A 183 3.13 -22.92 1.79
CA GLU A 183 4.52 -23.35 2.08
C GLU A 183 5.56 -22.22 1.97
N LYS A 184 5.31 -21.24 1.09
CA LYS A 184 6.22 -20.12 0.82
C LYS A 184 5.67 -18.78 1.28
N ASN A 185 4.51 -18.78 1.95
CA ASN A 185 3.79 -17.57 2.35
C ASN A 185 3.57 -16.58 1.19
N LEU A 186 3.25 -17.09 0.00
CA LEU A 186 3.05 -16.28 -1.20
C LEU A 186 1.56 -16.16 -1.51
N LEU A 187 1.14 -14.92 -1.75
CA LEU A 187 -0.18 -14.55 -2.23
C LEU A 187 -0.05 -13.98 -3.66
N VAL A 188 -0.77 -14.55 -4.60
CA VAL A 188 -0.81 -14.06 -5.98
C VAL A 188 -2.13 -13.37 -6.23
N VAL A 189 -2.09 -12.06 -6.47
CA VAL A 189 -3.28 -11.24 -6.74
C VAL A 189 -3.32 -10.78 -8.20
N LYS A 190 -4.50 -10.72 -8.77
CA LYS A 190 -4.73 -10.24 -10.14
C LYS A 190 -4.40 -8.76 -10.24
N GLY A 191 -3.64 -8.38 -11.26
CA GLY A 191 -3.36 -7.00 -11.59
C GLY A 191 -2.15 -6.39 -10.87
N ALA A 192 -2.11 -5.08 -10.82
CA ALA A 192 -1.00 -4.30 -10.28
C ALA A 192 -1.26 -3.87 -8.84
N VAL A 193 -0.21 -3.89 -8.03
CA VAL A 193 -0.18 -3.45 -6.63
C VAL A 193 0.70 -2.20 -6.51
N PRO A 194 0.35 -1.20 -5.70
CA PRO A 194 1.15 0.00 -5.53
C PRO A 194 2.55 -0.28 -4.99
N GLY A 195 3.49 0.59 -5.30
CA GLY A 195 4.88 0.52 -4.81
C GLY A 195 5.88 -0.14 -5.75
N CYS A 196 7.13 -0.09 -5.36
CA CYS A 196 8.24 -0.76 -6.04
C CYS A 196 8.38 -2.23 -5.56
N LYS A 197 9.31 -2.98 -6.15
CA LYS A 197 9.72 -4.28 -5.63
C LYS A 197 10.26 -4.10 -4.21
N ASN A 198 9.99 -5.05 -3.34
CA ASN A 198 10.36 -5.06 -1.92
C ASN A 198 9.69 -3.98 -1.06
N SER A 199 8.69 -3.24 -1.56
CA SER A 199 7.88 -2.36 -0.73
C SER A 199 6.86 -3.14 0.11
N TYR A 200 6.58 -2.63 1.31
CA TYR A 200 5.53 -3.19 2.16
C TYR A 200 4.17 -2.81 1.63
N VAL A 201 3.25 -3.75 1.73
CA VAL A 201 1.84 -3.60 1.38
C VAL A 201 0.98 -4.15 2.52
N ILE A 202 -0.20 -3.58 2.69
CA ILE A 202 -1.21 -4.03 3.65
C ILE A 202 -2.33 -4.65 2.82
N ILE A 203 -2.66 -5.90 3.12
CA ILE A 203 -3.68 -6.68 2.43
C ILE A 203 -4.85 -6.81 3.40
N GLN A 204 -6.06 -6.49 2.95
CA GLN A 204 -7.28 -6.52 3.78
C GLN A 204 -8.40 -7.22 3.01
N LYS A 205 -9.22 -8.00 3.73
CA LYS A 205 -10.46 -8.57 3.21
C LYS A 205 -11.67 -8.09 4.00
#